data_c0dfc488e1e6c4ece9c8e35535830cb7
#
_entry.id   c0dfc488e1e6c4ece9c8e35535830cb7
#
_cell.length_a   1.000
_cell.length_b   1.000
_cell.length_c   1.000
_cell.angle_alpha   90.00
_cell.angle_beta   90.00
_cell.angle_gamma   90.00
#
_symmetry.space_group_name_H-M   'P 1'
#
loop_
_entity.id
_entity.type
_entity.pdbx_description
1 polymer ?
#
loop_
_entity_poly.entity_id
_entity_poly.type
_entity_poly.pdbx_seq_one_letter_code
_entity_poly.pdbx_strand_id
1 'polypeptide(L)'
;RDLVRSRGLGDVYKRQERVKSGQLMATLHGDIRVLLSGERVALNYLQRMSGIASYTRQIADLLAGSKTKLLDTRKTTPNMRVFEKYAVKVGGGYNHRYNLSDGILLKDNHIGAAGSVRKAVEMAKEYAPFVRKIEVEVEDLDMVKEAVEAGADIIMLDNMTPEIMKEAIRIIDGKAETECSGNVTRENVERLV
;
A
#
# COMPACT_ATOMS: atom_id res chain seq x y z
N ARG A 1 36.52 1.33 16.54
CA ARG A 1 35.35 0.67 15.86
C ARG A 1 34.57 1.76 15.17
N ASP A 2 35.08 2.22 14.05
CA ASP A 2 34.38 3.18 13.24
C ASP A 2 33.29 2.45 12.50
N LEU A 3 32.06 2.60 13.00
CA LEU A 3 30.86 2.39 12.20
C LEU A 3 31.09 3.15 10.90
N VAL A 4 30.93 2.47 9.78
CA VAL A 4 30.97 3.06 8.45
C VAL A 4 29.88 4.13 8.40
N ARG A 5 30.19 5.32 8.85
CA ARG A 5 29.46 6.50 8.46
C ARG A 5 29.64 6.61 6.96
N SER A 6 28.56 6.71 6.21
CA SER A 6 28.59 6.94 4.77
C SER A 6 29.29 8.28 4.49
N ARG A 7 30.61 8.28 4.56
CA ARG A 7 31.46 9.36 4.09
C ARG A 7 31.63 9.13 2.61
N GLY A 8 30.89 9.91 1.83
CA GLY A 8 31.17 10.01 0.41
C GLY A 8 30.10 9.48 -0.55
N LEU A 9 28.82 9.65 -0.24
CA LEU A 9 27.84 9.84 -1.29
C LEU A 9 27.98 11.30 -1.75
N GLY A 10 28.89 11.56 -2.68
CA GLY A 10 28.89 12.81 -3.39
C GLY A 10 27.57 12.91 -4.11
N ASP A 11 26.87 14.05 -3.97
CA ASP A 11 25.62 14.40 -4.60
C ASP A 11 24.61 13.22 -4.76
N VAL A 12 23.96 12.89 -3.65
CA VAL A 12 22.76 12.04 -3.71
C VAL A 12 21.68 12.89 -4.37
N TYR A 13 21.28 12.52 -5.58
CA TYR A 13 20.09 13.08 -6.23
C TYR A 13 18.92 13.05 -5.26
N LYS A 14 18.12 14.10 -5.27
CA LYS A 14 16.95 14.20 -4.42
C LYS A 14 16.08 12.96 -4.65
N ARG A 15 15.64 12.34 -3.59
CA ARG A 15 14.70 11.22 -3.65
C ARG A 15 13.51 11.62 -4.51
N GLN A 16 13.00 10.70 -5.35
CA GLN A 16 11.86 10.88 -6.24
C GLN A 16 12.14 11.65 -7.54
N GLU A 17 13.39 11.94 -7.88
CA GLU A 17 13.70 12.50 -9.19
C GLU A 17 13.63 11.46 -10.31
N ARG A 18 13.11 11.89 -11.46
CA ARG A 18 13.20 11.09 -12.69
C ARG A 18 14.60 11.21 -13.27
N VAL A 19 15.27 10.07 -13.43
CA VAL A 19 16.61 10.03 -14.02
C VAL A 19 16.55 9.76 -15.52
N LYS A 20 17.54 10.26 -16.28
CA LYS A 20 17.68 10.05 -17.71
C LYS A 20 18.74 8.98 -17.98
N SER A 21 18.68 8.36 -19.14
CA SER A 21 19.74 7.44 -19.59
C SER A 21 21.09 8.14 -19.59
N GLY A 22 22.12 7.49 -19.04
CA GLY A 22 23.48 8.03 -18.90
C GLY A 22 23.68 9.05 -17.79
N GLN A 23 22.63 9.37 -16.99
CA GLN A 23 22.74 10.29 -15.87
C GLN A 23 23.52 9.64 -14.73
N LEU A 24 24.53 10.35 -14.19
CA LEU A 24 25.25 9.95 -12.98
C LEU A 24 24.32 10.05 -11.78
N MET A 25 24.05 8.94 -11.09
CA MET A 25 23.16 8.90 -9.92
C MET A 25 23.91 8.94 -8.58
N ALA A 26 25.09 8.34 -8.52
CA ALA A 26 25.92 8.32 -7.33
C ALA A 26 27.37 8.05 -7.68
N THR A 27 28.28 8.55 -6.83
CA THR A 27 29.70 8.19 -6.85
C THR A 27 30.05 7.51 -5.55
N LEU A 28 30.72 6.37 -5.62
CA LEU A 28 31.12 5.57 -4.45
C LEU A 28 32.64 5.57 -4.33
N HIS A 29 33.13 5.80 -3.12
CA HIS A 29 34.55 5.72 -2.80
C HIS A 29 34.77 4.72 -1.66
N GLY A 30 35.75 3.84 -1.79
CA GLY A 30 36.05 2.84 -0.77
C GLY A 30 37.09 1.82 -1.22
N ASP A 31 37.34 0.81 -0.37
CA ASP A 31 38.21 -0.31 -0.73
C ASP A 31 37.62 -1.06 -1.94
N ILE A 32 38.44 -1.25 -2.97
CA ILE A 32 38.02 -1.84 -4.23
C ILE A 32 37.39 -3.23 -4.06
N ARG A 33 37.89 -4.04 -3.11
CA ARG A 33 37.35 -5.38 -2.84
C ARG A 33 35.94 -5.32 -2.27
N VAL A 34 35.65 -4.34 -1.41
CA VAL A 34 34.32 -4.11 -0.84
C VAL A 34 33.38 -3.60 -1.91
N LEU A 35 33.80 -2.65 -2.73
CA LEU A 35 33.00 -2.11 -3.82
C LEU A 35 32.61 -3.21 -4.82
N LEU A 36 33.57 -3.98 -5.31
CA LEU A 36 33.31 -5.05 -6.29
C LEU A 36 32.46 -6.20 -5.73
N SER A 37 32.64 -6.56 -4.44
CA SER A 37 31.83 -7.62 -3.83
C SER A 37 30.39 -7.18 -3.55
N GLY A 38 30.17 -5.88 -3.24
CA GLY A 38 28.85 -5.33 -2.92
C GLY A 38 28.04 -4.85 -4.11
N GLU A 39 28.70 -4.50 -5.20
CA GLU A 39 28.09 -3.85 -6.38
C GLU A 39 26.85 -4.58 -6.89
N ARG A 40 26.95 -5.87 -7.18
CA ARG A 40 25.85 -6.63 -7.80
C ARG A 40 24.61 -6.65 -6.91
N VAL A 41 24.79 -6.86 -5.62
CA VAL A 41 23.68 -6.86 -4.64
C VAL A 41 23.04 -5.48 -4.58
N ALA A 42 23.84 -4.43 -4.46
CA ALA A 42 23.35 -3.05 -4.42
C ALA A 42 22.55 -2.69 -5.69
N LEU A 43 23.06 -3.04 -6.87
CA LEU A 43 22.39 -2.81 -8.14
C LEU A 43 21.08 -3.59 -8.26
N ASN A 44 21.02 -4.83 -7.77
CA ASN A 44 19.78 -5.62 -7.79
C ASN A 44 18.68 -4.96 -6.96
N TYR A 45 19.00 -4.49 -5.74
CA TYR A 45 18.05 -3.75 -4.91
C TYR A 45 17.63 -2.42 -5.58
N LEU A 46 18.60 -1.65 -6.06
CA LEU A 46 18.32 -0.36 -6.70
C LEU A 46 17.41 -0.50 -7.91
N GLN A 47 17.68 -1.48 -8.78
CA GLN A 47 16.88 -1.74 -9.98
C GLN A 47 15.45 -2.17 -9.63
N ARG A 48 15.30 -3.13 -8.69
CA ARG A 48 13.98 -3.58 -8.25
C ARG A 48 13.16 -2.45 -7.63
N MET A 49 13.75 -1.74 -6.68
CA MET A 49 13.07 -0.64 -5.99
C MET A 49 12.73 0.51 -6.94
N SER A 50 13.61 0.84 -7.88
CA SER A 50 13.35 1.86 -8.91
C SER A 50 12.21 1.43 -9.84
N GLY A 51 12.12 0.16 -10.19
CA GLY A 51 11.02 -0.39 -10.97
C GLY A 51 9.68 -0.23 -10.26
N ILE A 52 9.61 -0.60 -8.97
CA ILE A 52 8.40 -0.43 -8.14
C ILE A 52 8.03 1.05 -8.01
N ALA A 53 8.99 1.91 -7.69
CA ALA A 53 8.75 3.34 -7.54
C ALA A 53 8.27 3.98 -8.86
N SER A 54 8.85 3.59 -10.00
CA SER A 54 8.46 4.11 -11.31
C SER A 54 7.06 3.67 -11.71
N TYR A 55 6.69 2.41 -11.48
CA TYR A 55 5.33 1.93 -11.74
C TYR A 55 4.31 2.58 -10.82
N THR A 56 4.62 2.68 -9.52
CA THR A 56 3.79 3.40 -8.54
C THR A 56 3.56 4.85 -8.97
N ARG A 57 4.60 5.55 -9.43
CA ARG A 57 4.48 6.93 -9.93
C ARG A 57 3.54 7.03 -11.12
N GLN A 58 3.59 6.09 -12.06
CA GLN A 58 2.70 6.10 -13.21
C GLN A 58 1.23 6.01 -12.80
N ILE A 59 0.91 5.17 -11.81
CA ILE A 59 -0.46 5.06 -11.29
C ILE A 59 -0.84 6.30 -10.46
N ALA A 60 0.06 6.77 -9.60
CA ALA A 60 -0.18 7.95 -8.77
C ALA A 60 -0.41 9.22 -9.60
N ASP A 61 0.27 9.35 -10.74
CA ASP A 61 0.09 10.47 -11.67
C ASP A 61 -1.33 10.45 -12.31
N LEU A 62 -1.92 9.26 -12.55
CA LEU A 62 -3.31 9.13 -13.03
C LEU A 62 -4.34 9.54 -11.96
N LEU A 63 -3.99 9.45 -10.69
CA LEU A 63 -4.83 9.87 -9.56
C LEU A 63 -4.62 11.35 -9.17
N ALA A 64 -3.73 12.05 -9.88
CA ALA A 64 -3.41 13.44 -9.55
C ALA A 64 -4.66 14.34 -9.66
N GLY A 65 -4.90 15.16 -8.64
CA GLY A 65 -6.08 16.04 -8.57
C GLY A 65 -7.31 15.40 -7.90
N SER A 66 -7.30 14.07 -7.68
CA SER A 66 -8.33 13.40 -6.88
C SER A 66 -7.97 13.37 -5.39
N LYS A 67 -8.93 12.98 -4.54
CA LYS A 67 -8.70 12.71 -3.11
C LYS A 67 -8.22 11.27 -2.87
N THR A 68 -8.28 10.42 -3.88
CA THR A 68 -7.96 9.00 -3.80
C THR A 68 -6.46 8.78 -3.66
N LYS A 69 -6.09 7.85 -2.80
CA LYS A 69 -4.70 7.48 -2.52
C LYS A 69 -4.42 6.07 -3.02
N LEU A 70 -3.31 5.89 -3.71
CA LEU A 70 -2.81 4.56 -4.08
C LEU A 70 -2.16 3.90 -2.87
N LEU A 71 -2.65 2.75 -2.47
CA LEU A 71 -2.10 1.97 -1.35
C LEU A 71 -1.35 0.73 -1.86
N ASP A 72 -0.34 0.31 -1.10
CA ASP A 72 0.29 -1.00 -1.27
C ASP A 72 -0.47 -2.09 -0.52
N THR A 73 0.05 -3.31 -0.55
CA THR A 73 -0.49 -4.45 0.18
C THR A 73 0.59 -5.21 0.95
N ARG A 74 0.20 -6.27 1.65
CA ARG A 74 1.12 -7.25 2.26
C ARG A 74 1.57 -8.34 1.28
N LYS A 75 1.09 -8.35 0.04
CA LYS A 75 1.48 -9.29 -1.02
C LYS A 75 2.84 -8.89 -1.60
N THR A 76 3.88 -9.00 -0.78
CA THR A 76 5.26 -8.63 -1.11
C THR A 76 6.13 -9.86 -1.33
N THR A 77 7.24 -9.69 -2.04
CA THR A 77 8.26 -10.72 -2.15
C THR A 77 8.78 -11.09 -0.74
N PRO A 78 8.96 -12.38 -0.43
CA PRO A 78 9.51 -12.80 0.86
C PRO A 78 10.78 -12.01 1.22
N ASN A 79 10.88 -11.56 2.46
CA ASN A 79 11.96 -10.73 3.02
C ASN A 79 12.18 -9.35 2.37
N MET A 80 11.37 -8.97 1.36
CA MET A 80 11.53 -7.69 0.65
C MET A 80 10.54 -6.60 1.09
N ARG A 81 9.64 -6.86 2.03
CA ARG A 81 8.55 -5.94 2.40
C ARG A 81 9.01 -4.54 2.78
N VAL A 82 10.09 -4.43 3.56
CA VAL A 82 10.66 -3.14 3.97
C VAL A 82 11.04 -2.31 2.74
N PHE A 83 11.72 -2.93 1.80
CA PHE A 83 12.22 -2.27 0.59
C PHE A 83 11.11 -1.95 -0.40
N GLU A 84 10.19 -2.90 -0.60
CA GLU A 84 9.08 -2.73 -1.56
C GLU A 84 8.09 -1.66 -1.10
N LYS A 85 7.69 -1.66 0.18
CA LYS A 85 6.84 -0.61 0.76
C LYS A 85 7.52 0.76 0.77
N TYR A 86 8.83 0.81 1.01
CA TYR A 86 9.59 2.04 0.88
C TYR A 86 9.59 2.55 -0.56
N ALA A 87 9.79 1.67 -1.55
CA ALA A 87 9.77 2.04 -2.96
C ALA A 87 8.40 2.56 -3.41
N VAL A 88 7.29 2.01 -2.90
CA VAL A 88 5.94 2.55 -3.13
C VAL A 88 5.82 3.99 -2.62
N LYS A 89 6.31 4.29 -1.41
CA LYS A 89 6.32 5.67 -0.89
C LYS A 89 7.16 6.62 -1.75
N VAL A 90 8.34 6.17 -2.20
CA VAL A 90 9.19 6.94 -3.10
C VAL A 90 8.47 7.24 -4.42
N GLY A 91 7.68 6.30 -4.93
CA GLY A 91 6.86 6.46 -6.12
C GLY A 91 5.65 7.39 -5.95
N GLY A 92 5.34 7.83 -4.72
CA GLY A 92 4.20 8.70 -4.43
C GLY A 92 2.93 7.97 -4.01
N GLY A 93 3.01 6.65 -3.78
CA GLY A 93 1.96 5.87 -3.15
C GLY A 93 2.02 5.96 -1.62
N TYR A 94 1.08 5.29 -0.97
CA TYR A 94 0.95 5.22 0.48
C TYR A 94 1.07 3.76 0.94
N ASN A 95 1.44 3.55 2.20
CA ASN A 95 1.50 2.21 2.75
C ASN A 95 0.18 1.87 3.46
N HIS A 96 -0.38 0.74 3.13
CA HIS A 96 -1.34 0.01 3.95
C HIS A 96 -0.59 -0.68 5.11
N ARG A 97 -1.30 -1.38 6.01
CA ARG A 97 -0.69 -2.08 7.16
C ARG A 97 0.55 -2.89 6.77
N TYR A 98 1.59 -2.80 7.59
CA TYR A 98 2.85 -3.51 7.37
C TYR A 98 2.75 -4.98 7.77
N ASN A 99 2.03 -5.24 8.87
CA ASN A 99 1.82 -6.58 9.44
C ASN A 99 0.41 -6.70 10.06
N LEU A 100 0.11 -7.82 10.71
CA LEU A 100 -1.19 -8.07 11.29
C LEU A 100 -1.48 -7.26 12.57
N SER A 101 -0.43 -6.71 13.21
CA SER A 101 -0.58 -5.92 14.42
C SER A 101 -0.84 -4.43 14.18
N ASP A 102 -0.76 -3.95 12.92
CA ASP A 102 -0.98 -2.53 12.61
C ASP A 102 -2.45 -2.15 12.54
N GLY A 103 -3.30 -3.06 12.10
CA GLY A 103 -4.74 -2.86 11.98
C GLY A 103 -5.45 -4.20 11.75
N ILE A 104 -6.72 -4.24 12.09
CA ILE A 104 -7.57 -5.40 11.86
C ILE A 104 -8.16 -5.29 10.46
N LEU A 105 -8.08 -6.36 9.67
CA LEU A 105 -8.78 -6.51 8.40
C LEU A 105 -9.55 -7.82 8.44
N LEU A 106 -10.85 -7.70 8.46
CA LEU A 106 -11.80 -8.80 8.41
C LEU A 106 -12.06 -9.17 6.96
N LYS A 107 -11.96 -10.45 6.65
CA LYS A 107 -12.12 -11.02 5.32
C LYS A 107 -13.18 -12.11 5.35
N ASP A 108 -13.53 -12.63 4.18
CA ASP A 108 -14.45 -13.75 3.95
C ASP A 108 -14.34 -14.87 5.02
N ASN A 109 -13.13 -15.35 5.26
CA ASN A 109 -12.86 -16.39 6.25
C ASN A 109 -13.22 -15.98 7.70
N HIS A 110 -12.96 -14.72 8.06
CA HIS A 110 -13.30 -14.20 9.39
C HIS A 110 -14.81 -14.00 9.52
N ILE A 111 -15.45 -13.48 8.47
CA ILE A 111 -16.90 -13.27 8.42
C ILE A 111 -17.63 -14.61 8.46
N GLY A 112 -17.17 -15.58 7.66
CA GLY A 112 -17.73 -16.94 7.67
C GLY A 112 -17.61 -17.63 9.03
N ALA A 113 -16.46 -17.47 9.70
CA ALA A 113 -16.25 -18.03 11.04
C ALA A 113 -17.12 -17.34 12.10
N ALA A 114 -17.34 -16.02 12.02
CA ALA A 114 -18.19 -15.26 12.93
C ALA A 114 -19.70 -15.46 12.63
N GLY A 115 -20.06 -15.76 11.39
CA GLY A 115 -21.42 -15.99 10.91
C GLY A 115 -22.09 -14.77 10.26
N SER A 116 -21.56 -13.56 10.42
CA SER A 116 -21.99 -12.34 9.71
C SER A 116 -20.94 -11.25 9.80
N VAL A 117 -21.05 -10.23 8.94
CA VAL A 117 -20.20 -9.02 8.98
C VAL A 117 -20.35 -8.32 10.32
N ARG A 118 -21.58 -8.08 10.76
CA ARG A 118 -21.89 -7.45 12.06
C ARG A 118 -21.16 -8.13 13.20
N LYS A 119 -21.32 -9.44 13.31
CA LYS A 119 -20.71 -10.20 14.40
C LYS A 119 -19.20 -10.20 14.35
N ALA A 120 -18.61 -10.27 13.15
CA ALA A 120 -17.17 -10.19 12.97
C ALA A 120 -16.63 -8.82 13.44
N VAL A 121 -17.30 -7.72 13.11
CA VAL A 121 -16.92 -6.37 13.55
C VAL A 121 -17.09 -6.21 15.06
N GLU A 122 -18.18 -6.70 15.63
CA GLU A 122 -18.41 -6.67 17.10
C GLU A 122 -17.30 -7.43 17.85
N MET A 123 -16.99 -8.65 17.45
CA MET A 123 -15.89 -9.44 18.03
C MET A 123 -14.53 -8.74 17.87
N ALA A 124 -14.29 -8.11 16.71
CA ALA A 124 -13.07 -7.35 16.49
C ALA A 124 -12.97 -6.13 17.41
N LYS A 125 -14.08 -5.44 17.68
CA LYS A 125 -14.14 -4.30 18.63
C LYS A 125 -13.83 -4.70 20.06
N GLU A 126 -14.30 -5.86 20.48
CA GLU A 126 -13.99 -6.41 21.82
C GLU A 126 -12.51 -6.77 21.98
N TYR A 127 -11.90 -7.28 20.91
CA TYR A 127 -10.49 -7.71 20.89
C TYR A 127 -9.51 -6.58 20.65
N ALA A 128 -9.88 -5.59 19.82
CA ALA A 128 -8.97 -4.56 19.33
C ALA A 128 -8.56 -3.58 20.45
N PRO A 129 -7.27 -3.21 20.53
CA PRO A 129 -6.89 -2.03 21.30
C PRO A 129 -7.61 -0.78 20.76
N PHE A 130 -7.99 0.11 21.64
CA PHE A 130 -8.73 1.35 21.33
C PHE A 130 -8.21 2.15 20.11
N VAL A 131 -6.90 2.16 19.90
CA VAL A 131 -6.25 2.94 18.81
C VAL A 131 -6.27 2.24 17.45
N ARG A 132 -6.80 1.01 17.35
CA ARG A 132 -6.77 0.24 16.09
C ARG A 132 -8.03 0.44 15.29
N LYS A 133 -7.87 0.74 14.01
CA LYS A 133 -8.94 0.72 13.05
C LYS A 133 -9.34 -0.71 12.67
N ILE A 134 -10.62 -0.90 12.46
CA ILE A 134 -11.22 -2.13 11.96
C ILE A 134 -11.66 -1.90 10.54
N GLU A 135 -11.04 -2.62 9.64
CA GLU A 135 -11.36 -2.67 8.22
C GLU A 135 -12.10 -3.96 7.92
N VAL A 136 -13.11 -3.91 7.05
CA VAL A 136 -13.86 -5.08 6.59
C VAL A 136 -13.93 -5.10 5.08
N GLU A 137 -13.60 -6.25 4.49
CA GLU A 137 -13.72 -6.55 3.08
C GLU A 137 -15.15 -7.04 2.80
N VAL A 138 -15.83 -6.40 1.86
CA VAL A 138 -17.24 -6.67 1.52
C VAL A 138 -17.40 -6.84 0.01
N GLU A 139 -18.29 -7.75 -0.41
CA GLU A 139 -18.46 -8.13 -1.81
C GLU A 139 -19.83 -7.71 -2.39
N ASP A 140 -20.76 -7.28 -1.52
CA ASP A 140 -22.09 -6.85 -1.94
C ASP A 140 -22.64 -5.72 -1.07
N LEU A 141 -23.79 -5.14 -1.47
CA LEU A 141 -24.41 -4.00 -0.81
C LEU A 141 -25.06 -4.35 0.53
N ASP A 142 -25.42 -5.58 0.78
CA ASP A 142 -25.99 -5.98 2.07
C ASP A 142 -24.88 -6.10 3.12
N MET A 143 -23.71 -6.64 2.73
CA MET A 143 -22.51 -6.60 3.56
C MET A 143 -22.07 -5.16 3.86
N VAL A 144 -22.17 -4.24 2.88
CA VAL A 144 -21.89 -2.81 3.11
C VAL A 144 -22.79 -2.23 4.20
N LYS A 145 -24.11 -2.50 4.15
CA LYS A 145 -25.06 -2.03 5.16
C LYS A 145 -24.73 -2.57 6.55
N GLU A 146 -24.47 -3.88 6.64
CA GLU A 146 -24.06 -4.50 7.91
C GLU A 146 -22.76 -3.88 8.47
N ALA A 147 -21.76 -3.64 7.61
CA ALA A 147 -20.49 -3.04 8.02
C ALA A 147 -20.67 -1.61 8.55
N VAL A 148 -21.51 -0.80 7.88
CA VAL A 148 -21.87 0.56 8.32
C VAL A 148 -22.60 0.53 9.67
N GLU A 149 -23.60 -0.33 9.80
CA GLU A 149 -24.39 -0.44 11.04
C GLU A 149 -23.56 -0.98 12.21
N ALA A 150 -22.64 -1.90 11.94
CA ALA A 150 -21.71 -2.40 12.94
C ALA A 150 -20.61 -1.38 13.30
N GLY A 151 -20.48 -0.29 12.52
CA GLY A 151 -19.51 0.78 12.73
C GLY A 151 -18.08 0.34 12.47
N ALA A 152 -17.82 -0.25 11.31
CA ALA A 152 -16.48 -0.45 10.79
C ALA A 152 -15.82 0.90 10.49
N ASP A 153 -14.51 1.01 10.72
CA ASP A 153 -13.77 2.25 10.45
C ASP A 153 -13.43 2.42 8.96
N ILE A 154 -13.18 1.30 8.29
CA ILE A 154 -12.85 1.25 6.86
C ILE A 154 -13.67 0.13 6.23
N ILE A 155 -14.26 0.40 5.07
CA ILE A 155 -15.01 -0.58 4.27
C ILE A 155 -14.31 -0.74 2.93
N MET A 156 -13.75 -1.94 2.70
CA MET A 156 -13.09 -2.29 1.46
C MET A 156 -14.09 -2.94 0.51
N LEU A 157 -14.35 -2.27 -0.61
CA LEU A 157 -15.22 -2.75 -1.68
C LEU A 157 -14.41 -3.67 -2.60
N ASP A 158 -14.56 -4.98 -2.45
CA ASP A 158 -13.75 -5.95 -3.18
C ASP A 158 -14.47 -6.44 -4.44
N ASN A 159 -13.79 -6.37 -5.57
CA ASN A 159 -14.25 -6.83 -6.89
C ASN A 159 -15.63 -6.30 -7.34
N MET A 160 -16.07 -5.15 -6.85
CA MET A 160 -17.30 -4.51 -7.25
C MET A 160 -17.16 -3.73 -8.56
N THR A 161 -18.26 -3.63 -9.34
CA THR A 161 -18.29 -2.73 -10.51
C THR A 161 -18.36 -1.26 -10.07
N PRO A 162 -17.93 -0.30 -10.92
CA PRO A 162 -18.04 1.12 -10.58
C PRO A 162 -19.46 1.57 -10.21
N GLU A 163 -20.48 0.98 -10.81
CA GLU A 163 -21.90 1.28 -10.52
C GLU A 163 -22.27 0.83 -9.11
N ILE A 164 -21.89 -0.38 -8.73
CA ILE A 164 -22.13 -0.93 -7.38
C ILE A 164 -21.32 -0.13 -6.35
N MET A 165 -20.05 0.24 -6.65
CA MET A 165 -19.24 1.08 -5.77
C MET A 165 -19.88 2.45 -5.50
N LYS A 166 -20.45 3.09 -6.51
CA LYS A 166 -21.17 4.36 -6.33
C LYS A 166 -22.34 4.22 -5.37
N GLU A 167 -23.09 3.11 -5.45
CA GLU A 167 -24.19 2.86 -4.54
C GLU A 167 -23.67 2.52 -3.13
N ALA A 168 -22.62 1.72 -3.02
CA ALA A 168 -21.96 1.45 -1.74
C ALA A 168 -21.50 2.74 -1.04
N ILE A 169 -20.88 3.67 -1.78
CA ILE A 169 -20.44 4.97 -1.25
C ILE A 169 -21.64 5.78 -0.74
N ARG A 170 -22.79 5.75 -1.43
CA ARG A 170 -24.01 6.41 -0.93
C ARG A 170 -24.53 5.80 0.36
N ILE A 171 -24.50 4.47 0.48
CA ILE A 171 -24.91 3.76 1.70
C ILE A 171 -23.95 4.09 2.85
N ILE A 172 -22.64 4.13 2.59
CA ILE A 172 -21.62 4.47 3.59
C ILE A 172 -21.78 5.91 4.08
N ASP A 173 -22.13 6.85 3.20
CA ASP A 173 -22.47 8.23 3.53
C ASP A 173 -21.46 8.90 4.50
N GLY A 174 -20.18 8.68 4.27
CA GLY A 174 -19.10 9.26 5.08
C GLY A 174 -18.95 8.68 6.50
N LYS A 175 -19.68 7.64 6.87
CA LYS A 175 -19.61 7.00 8.19
C LYS A 175 -18.36 6.13 8.36
N ALA A 176 -17.73 5.73 7.26
CA ALA A 176 -16.48 4.97 7.23
C ALA A 176 -15.59 5.48 6.10
N GLU A 177 -14.28 5.26 6.21
CA GLU A 177 -13.37 5.42 5.08
C GLU A 177 -13.64 4.31 4.07
N THR A 178 -13.40 4.56 2.78
CA THR A 178 -13.62 3.57 1.72
C THR A 178 -12.32 3.17 1.06
N GLU A 179 -12.16 1.89 0.78
CA GLU A 179 -11.10 1.34 -0.04
C GLU A 179 -11.70 0.56 -1.20
N CYS A 180 -11.09 0.63 -2.38
CA CYS A 180 -11.43 -0.20 -3.54
C CYS A 180 -10.32 -1.21 -3.77
N SER A 181 -10.68 -2.48 -3.89
CA SER A 181 -9.79 -3.60 -4.12
C SER A 181 -10.30 -4.52 -5.24
N GLY A 182 -9.42 -5.36 -5.75
CA GLY A 182 -9.73 -6.33 -6.78
C GLY A 182 -9.60 -5.78 -8.20
N ASN A 183 -8.75 -6.43 -9.00
CA ASN A 183 -8.59 -6.17 -10.45
C ASN A 183 -8.32 -4.69 -10.83
N VAL A 184 -7.75 -3.89 -9.93
CA VAL A 184 -7.34 -2.52 -10.22
C VAL A 184 -6.09 -2.54 -11.10
N THR A 185 -6.17 -1.92 -12.28
CA THR A 185 -5.10 -1.84 -13.25
C THR A 185 -4.85 -0.39 -13.65
N ARG A 186 -3.74 -0.16 -14.35
CA ARG A 186 -3.45 1.17 -14.92
C ARG A 186 -4.54 1.66 -15.86
N GLU A 187 -5.17 0.73 -16.59
CA GLU A 187 -6.16 1.03 -17.63
C GLU A 187 -7.53 1.37 -17.06
N ASN A 188 -7.83 0.93 -15.83
CA ASN A 188 -9.15 1.13 -15.22
C ASN A 188 -9.17 2.06 -14.00
N VAL A 189 -8.01 2.40 -13.42
CA VAL A 189 -7.91 3.15 -12.16
C VAL A 189 -8.62 4.51 -12.22
N GLU A 190 -8.56 5.22 -13.35
CA GLU A 190 -9.23 6.52 -13.52
C GLU A 190 -10.77 6.43 -13.49
N ARG A 191 -11.35 5.25 -13.72
CA ARG A 191 -12.81 5.03 -13.66
C ARG A 191 -13.30 4.70 -12.24
N LEU A 192 -12.36 4.42 -11.33
CA LEU A 192 -12.63 4.06 -9.94
C LEU A 192 -12.49 5.25 -8.97
N VAL A 193 -12.31 6.46 -9.51
CA VAL A 193 -12.05 7.69 -8.75
C VAL A 193 -13.19 8.68 -8.90
#